data_307f1548ef4c2804604c4968ee80befd
#
_entry.id   307f1548ef4c2804604c4968ee80befd
#
_cell.length_a   1.000
_cell.length_b   1.000
_cell.length_c   1.000
_cell.angle_alpha   90.00
_cell.angle_beta   90.00
_cell.angle_gamma   90.00
#
_symmetry.space_group_name_H-M   'P 1'
#
loop_
_entity.id
_entity.type
_entity.pdbx_description
1 polymer ?
#
loop_
_entity_poly.entity_id
_entity_poly.type
_entity_poly.pdbx_seq_one_letter_code
_entity_poly.pdbx_strand_id
1 'polypeptide(L)'
;MTLRDQSKEYGSIRKAACALGIPRSTLQYRLKREPEQNISDLVPNDFGIERSTITVEPDGTLGRQWLKTKYDPQVMRDRLEDIRQEFCSTLPRFDLDIPTDSSGDENLFTMFVITDYHLGMLSWAEETGANWSMDIAEQLFIKYLKYAIQNTPSAKTAILGNIGDFLHFSGMKAITNHSGHVLDADTRYSRLVRVAIKMSRIAVAMLLEKYEEVHVFHMEGNHDDDASIWLRESVWSHYENEPRVIVSRRVDPYHCFERGDVTIFMHHGHLRRSRDLETVLIAKFREQFGRTRKSYAHTGHFHNKEVISVNNMRIEQHPTLAAADSYATRGGWMSNMRESPVITYDQRYGEIGRIVVPVELLESM
;
A
#
# COMPACT_ATOMS: atom_id res chain seq x y z
N MET A 1 -37.22 -13.11 -10.61
CA MET A 1 -37.80 -12.16 -11.59
C MET A 1 -39.18 -11.77 -11.11
N THR A 2 -39.38 -10.51 -10.74
CA THR A 2 -40.65 -10.04 -10.14
C THR A 2 -41.72 -9.84 -11.20
N LEU A 3 -42.98 -9.77 -10.81
CA LEU A 3 -44.10 -9.44 -11.74
C LEU A 3 -43.87 -8.05 -12.39
N ARG A 4 -43.24 -7.15 -11.66
CA ARG A 4 -42.82 -5.81 -12.20
C ARG A 4 -41.78 -5.93 -13.29
N ASP A 5 -40.78 -6.78 -13.12
CA ASP A 5 -39.74 -7.00 -14.14
C ASP A 5 -40.34 -7.62 -15.40
N GLN A 6 -41.21 -8.62 -15.23
CA GLN A 6 -41.95 -9.23 -16.33
C GLN A 6 -42.86 -8.23 -17.03
N SER A 7 -43.53 -7.33 -16.28
CA SER A 7 -44.43 -6.32 -16.87
C SER A 7 -43.68 -5.23 -17.67
N LYS A 8 -42.46 -4.91 -17.27
CA LYS A 8 -41.57 -3.95 -17.99
C LYS A 8 -41.10 -4.54 -19.31
N GLU A 9 -40.76 -5.83 -19.35
CA GLU A 9 -40.30 -6.52 -20.54
C GLU A 9 -41.35 -6.51 -21.69
N TYR A 10 -42.63 -6.54 -21.36
CA TYR A 10 -43.73 -6.45 -22.35
C TYR A 10 -44.12 -5.02 -22.75
N GLY A 11 -43.48 -3.99 -22.20
CA GLY A 11 -43.62 -2.59 -22.55
C GLY A 11 -44.97 -1.93 -22.20
N SER A 12 -46.00 -2.72 -21.76
CA SER A 12 -47.24 -2.18 -21.22
C SER A 12 -47.98 -3.20 -20.37
N ILE A 13 -48.70 -2.75 -19.33
CA ILE A 13 -49.50 -3.57 -18.42
C ILE A 13 -50.55 -4.39 -19.20
N ARG A 14 -51.09 -3.85 -20.32
CA ARG A 14 -52.09 -4.57 -21.15
C ARG A 14 -51.45 -5.75 -21.87
N LYS A 15 -50.27 -5.57 -22.44
CA LYS A 15 -49.53 -6.66 -23.12
C LYS A 15 -49.03 -7.70 -22.14
N ALA A 16 -48.54 -7.28 -20.96
CA ALA A 16 -48.14 -8.18 -19.91
C ALA A 16 -49.30 -9.02 -19.39
N ALA A 17 -50.47 -8.43 -19.16
CA ALA A 17 -51.66 -9.14 -18.70
C ALA A 17 -52.13 -10.21 -19.72
N CYS A 18 -52.09 -9.85 -20.99
CA CYS A 18 -52.41 -10.80 -22.08
C CYS A 18 -51.41 -11.96 -22.16
N ALA A 19 -50.11 -11.69 -22.06
CA ALA A 19 -49.04 -12.70 -22.07
C ALA A 19 -49.08 -13.63 -20.85
N LEU A 20 -49.47 -13.10 -19.69
CA LEU A 20 -49.61 -13.87 -18.43
C LEU A 20 -50.97 -14.57 -18.29
N GLY A 21 -51.90 -14.37 -19.22
CA GLY A 21 -53.21 -15.01 -19.21
C GLY A 21 -54.12 -14.56 -18.04
N ILE A 22 -53.92 -13.36 -17.49
CA ILE A 22 -54.68 -12.82 -16.35
C ILE A 22 -55.38 -11.51 -16.72
N PRO A 23 -56.53 -11.17 -16.09
CA PRO A 23 -57.20 -9.89 -16.32
C PRO A 23 -56.27 -8.71 -16.00
N ARG A 24 -56.34 -7.64 -16.78
CA ARG A 24 -55.59 -6.41 -16.56
C ARG A 24 -55.72 -5.84 -15.14
N SER A 25 -56.97 -5.84 -14.61
CA SER A 25 -57.28 -5.41 -13.24
C SER A 25 -56.57 -6.26 -12.20
N THR A 26 -56.47 -7.56 -12.41
CA THR A 26 -55.76 -8.50 -11.53
C THR A 26 -54.26 -8.22 -11.55
N LEU A 27 -53.67 -7.98 -12.74
CA LEU A 27 -52.25 -7.65 -12.83
C LEU A 27 -51.98 -6.30 -12.17
N GLN A 28 -52.79 -5.26 -12.41
CA GLN A 28 -52.65 -3.96 -11.76
C GLN A 28 -52.76 -4.07 -10.24
N TYR A 29 -53.69 -4.88 -9.75
CA TYR A 29 -53.85 -5.12 -8.30
C TYR A 29 -52.61 -5.85 -7.70
N ARG A 30 -52.07 -6.84 -8.38
CA ARG A 30 -50.86 -7.55 -7.96
C ARG A 30 -49.63 -6.65 -7.99
N LEU A 31 -49.46 -5.84 -9.04
CA LEU A 31 -48.32 -4.89 -9.17
C LEU A 31 -48.36 -3.77 -8.13
N LYS A 32 -49.56 -3.34 -7.67
CA LYS A 32 -49.70 -2.38 -6.56
C LYS A 32 -49.31 -2.96 -5.20
N ARG A 33 -49.37 -4.29 -5.06
CA ARG A 33 -49.05 -5.01 -3.80
C ARG A 33 -47.65 -5.63 -3.79
N GLU A 34 -46.99 -5.66 -4.91
CA GLU A 34 -45.61 -6.10 -4.96
C GLU A 34 -44.72 -5.05 -4.25
N PRO A 35 -43.95 -5.44 -3.23
CA PRO A 35 -43.07 -4.50 -2.53
C PRO A 35 -42.10 -3.83 -3.51
N GLU A 36 -41.88 -2.54 -3.37
CA GLU A 36 -41.01 -1.76 -4.23
C GLU A 36 -39.52 -2.10 -4.07
N GLN A 37 -39.14 -2.68 -2.97
CA GLN A 37 -37.77 -3.05 -2.63
C GLN A 37 -37.68 -4.48 -2.10
N ASN A 38 -36.66 -5.18 -2.48
CA ASN A 38 -36.37 -6.48 -1.89
C ASN A 38 -35.90 -6.26 -0.44
N ILE A 39 -36.44 -7.01 0.51
CA ILE A 39 -36.13 -6.88 1.95
C ILE A 39 -34.64 -7.02 2.22
N SER A 40 -33.93 -7.84 1.44
CA SER A 40 -32.49 -7.98 1.49
C SER A 40 -31.73 -6.66 1.19
N ASP A 41 -32.32 -5.76 0.41
CA ASP A 41 -31.69 -4.48 0.07
C ASP A 41 -31.75 -3.45 1.22
N LEU A 42 -32.57 -3.73 2.25
CA LEU A 42 -32.69 -2.90 3.46
C LEU A 42 -31.72 -3.33 4.57
N VAL A 43 -31.07 -4.47 4.42
CA VAL A 43 -30.11 -4.99 5.40
C VAL A 43 -28.72 -4.42 5.07
N PRO A 44 -28.02 -3.78 6.04
CA PRO A 44 -26.65 -3.36 5.82
C PRO A 44 -25.76 -4.56 5.40
N ASN A 45 -24.85 -4.31 4.47
CA ASN A 45 -24.08 -5.37 3.79
C ASN A 45 -23.29 -6.32 4.71
N ASP A 46 -23.04 -5.92 5.97
CA ASP A 46 -22.26 -6.70 6.94
C ASP A 46 -23.14 -7.42 7.98
N PHE A 47 -24.47 -7.40 7.74
CA PHE A 47 -25.44 -7.97 8.66
C PHE A 47 -26.32 -9.02 7.97
N GLY A 48 -26.56 -10.12 8.65
CA GLY A 48 -27.59 -11.10 8.30
C GLY A 48 -28.91 -10.81 9.01
N ILE A 49 -30.01 -11.33 8.48
CA ILE A 49 -31.34 -11.25 9.15
C ILE A 49 -31.36 -12.31 10.24
N GLU A 50 -31.33 -11.88 11.50
CA GLU A 50 -31.47 -12.79 12.63
C GLU A 50 -32.94 -13.20 12.84
N ARG A 51 -33.88 -12.27 12.66
CA ARG A 51 -35.31 -12.48 12.83
C ARG A 51 -36.12 -11.52 11.99
N SER A 52 -37.19 -12.04 11.37
CA SER A 52 -38.19 -11.24 10.68
C SER A 52 -39.53 -11.42 11.41
N THR A 53 -40.24 -10.34 11.64
CA THR A 53 -41.61 -10.35 12.19
C THR A 53 -42.50 -9.56 11.26
N ILE A 54 -43.59 -10.17 10.81
CA ILE A 54 -44.55 -9.58 9.88
C ILE A 54 -45.93 -9.57 10.55
N THR A 55 -46.60 -8.43 10.54
CA THR A 55 -48.02 -8.41 10.88
C THR A 55 -48.85 -8.76 9.66
N VAL A 56 -49.85 -9.58 9.87
CA VAL A 56 -50.84 -9.90 8.83
C VAL A 56 -52.15 -9.23 9.24
N GLU A 57 -52.68 -8.38 8.39
CA GLU A 57 -53.95 -7.72 8.63
C GLU A 57 -55.13 -8.71 8.52
N PRO A 58 -56.31 -8.42 9.08
CA PRO A 58 -57.47 -9.33 9.05
C PRO A 58 -57.94 -9.74 7.64
N ASP A 59 -57.63 -8.92 6.64
CA ASP A 59 -57.93 -9.21 5.22
C ASP A 59 -56.87 -10.08 4.53
N GLY A 60 -55.85 -10.58 5.29
CA GLY A 60 -54.77 -11.41 4.79
C GLY A 60 -53.64 -10.62 4.14
N THR A 61 -53.65 -9.28 4.20
CA THR A 61 -52.55 -8.44 3.65
C THR A 61 -51.40 -8.39 4.62
N LEU A 62 -50.18 -8.27 4.04
CA LEU A 62 -48.97 -8.08 4.84
C LEU A 62 -48.91 -6.63 5.34
N GLY A 63 -48.90 -6.48 6.67
CA GLY A 63 -48.78 -5.20 7.34
C GLY A 63 -47.32 -4.78 7.57
N ARG A 64 -47.03 -4.25 8.76
CA ARG A 64 -45.69 -3.79 9.12
C ARG A 64 -44.74 -4.99 9.29
N GLN A 65 -43.51 -4.78 8.82
CA GLN A 65 -42.44 -5.75 8.96
C GLN A 65 -41.29 -5.14 9.76
N TRP A 66 -40.80 -5.90 10.72
CA TRP A 66 -39.60 -5.57 11.49
C TRP A 66 -38.52 -6.59 11.17
N LEU A 67 -37.33 -6.09 10.83
CA LEU A 67 -36.13 -6.89 10.63
C LEU A 67 -35.20 -6.65 11.80
N LYS A 68 -34.82 -7.70 12.49
CA LYS A 68 -33.72 -7.69 13.43
C LYS A 68 -32.51 -8.25 12.72
N THR A 69 -31.50 -7.42 12.54
CA THR A 69 -30.24 -7.80 11.88
C THR A 69 -29.18 -8.04 12.94
N LYS A 70 -28.28 -8.97 12.66
CA LYS A 70 -27.10 -9.28 13.47
C LYS A 70 -25.89 -9.30 12.56
N TYR A 71 -24.77 -8.79 13.08
CA TYR A 71 -23.46 -8.94 12.42
C TYR A 71 -23.18 -10.42 12.14
N ASP A 72 -22.91 -10.74 10.87
CA ASP A 72 -22.62 -12.10 10.44
C ASP A 72 -21.17 -12.26 10.06
N PRO A 73 -20.36 -12.94 10.89
CA PRO A 73 -18.94 -13.17 10.58
C PRO A 73 -18.70 -14.01 9.32
N GLN A 74 -19.69 -14.80 8.87
CA GLN A 74 -19.57 -15.60 7.66
C GLN A 74 -19.72 -14.71 6.41
N VAL A 75 -20.73 -13.83 6.39
CA VAL A 75 -20.91 -12.84 5.31
C VAL A 75 -19.66 -11.98 5.16
N MET A 76 -19.03 -11.61 6.27
CA MET A 76 -17.77 -10.88 6.25
C MET A 76 -16.62 -11.71 5.64
N ARG A 77 -16.52 -12.98 6.01
CA ARG A 77 -15.49 -13.87 5.43
C ARG A 77 -15.70 -14.08 3.93
N ASP A 78 -16.93 -14.33 3.51
CA ASP A 78 -17.28 -14.53 2.10
C ASP A 78 -16.96 -13.26 1.29
N ARG A 79 -17.27 -12.10 1.85
CA ARG A 79 -16.95 -10.80 1.23
C ARG A 79 -15.45 -10.51 1.16
N LEU A 80 -14.71 -10.88 2.21
CA LEU A 80 -13.23 -10.79 2.18
C LEU A 80 -12.65 -11.74 1.13
N GLU A 81 -13.24 -12.92 0.95
CA GLU A 81 -12.83 -13.86 -0.08
C GLU A 81 -13.18 -13.36 -1.49
N ASP A 82 -14.35 -12.76 -1.69
CA ASP A 82 -14.72 -12.11 -2.95
C ASP A 82 -13.78 -10.94 -3.27
N ILE A 83 -13.48 -10.10 -2.28
CA ILE A 83 -12.50 -9.02 -2.41
C ILE A 83 -11.12 -9.59 -2.73
N ARG A 84 -10.73 -10.69 -2.09
CA ARG A 84 -9.47 -11.38 -2.39
C ARG A 84 -9.42 -11.89 -3.83
N GLN A 85 -10.49 -12.52 -4.30
CA GLN A 85 -10.58 -13.05 -5.66
C GLN A 85 -10.60 -11.94 -6.71
N GLU A 86 -11.39 -10.89 -6.51
CA GLU A 86 -11.40 -9.69 -7.35
C GLU A 86 -10.03 -9.02 -7.37
N PHE A 87 -9.39 -8.90 -6.20
CA PHE A 87 -8.04 -8.37 -6.04
C PHE A 87 -7.01 -9.21 -6.79
N CYS A 88 -7.07 -10.54 -6.69
CA CYS A 88 -6.17 -11.44 -7.41
C CYS A 88 -6.41 -11.44 -8.93
N SER A 89 -7.66 -11.21 -9.38
CA SER A 89 -8.00 -11.21 -10.80
C SER A 89 -7.68 -9.88 -11.50
N THR A 90 -7.77 -8.76 -10.79
CA THR A 90 -7.52 -7.41 -11.33
C THR A 90 -6.06 -7.00 -11.29
N LEU A 91 -5.22 -7.76 -10.57
CA LEU A 91 -3.78 -7.52 -10.58
C LEU A 91 -3.18 -8.15 -11.83
N PRO A 92 -2.52 -7.37 -12.70
CA PRO A 92 -1.86 -7.92 -13.87
C PRO A 92 -0.87 -8.99 -13.42
N ARG A 93 -1.00 -10.20 -13.98
CA ARG A 93 0.08 -11.18 -13.94
C ARG A 93 1.11 -10.66 -14.93
N PHE A 94 2.23 -10.23 -14.43
CA PHE A 94 3.36 -9.94 -15.30
C PHE A 94 3.95 -11.29 -15.71
N ASP A 95 3.78 -11.66 -16.97
CA ASP A 95 4.65 -12.64 -17.58
C ASP A 95 5.99 -11.93 -17.75
N LEU A 96 6.91 -12.25 -16.86
CA LEU A 96 8.27 -11.73 -16.92
C LEU A 96 9.00 -12.49 -18.02
N ASP A 97 9.08 -11.90 -19.21
CA ASP A 97 10.11 -12.26 -20.17
C ASP A 97 11.45 -11.82 -19.55
N ILE A 98 12.14 -12.77 -18.95
CA ILE A 98 13.43 -12.52 -18.31
C ILE A 98 14.48 -12.48 -19.41
N PRO A 99 15.18 -11.36 -19.59
CA PRO A 99 16.36 -11.36 -20.44
C PRO A 99 17.39 -12.31 -19.82
N THR A 100 17.65 -13.42 -20.49
CA THR A 100 18.60 -14.44 -20.04
C THR A 100 20.08 -14.03 -20.18
N ASP A 101 20.36 -12.79 -20.62
CA ASP A 101 21.70 -12.38 -21.06
C ASP A 101 22.32 -11.18 -20.29
N SER A 102 21.73 -10.72 -19.19
CA SER A 102 22.37 -9.70 -18.35
C SER A 102 22.85 -10.31 -17.03
N SER A 103 24.01 -10.95 -17.05
CA SER A 103 24.73 -11.25 -15.82
C SER A 103 25.15 -9.94 -15.15
N GLY A 104 24.40 -9.51 -14.14
CA GLY A 104 24.77 -8.37 -13.31
C GLY A 104 26.11 -8.67 -12.60
N ASP A 105 26.89 -7.64 -12.30
CA ASP A 105 28.14 -7.82 -11.53
C ASP A 105 27.81 -8.46 -10.17
N GLU A 106 28.36 -9.65 -9.93
CA GLU A 106 28.13 -10.44 -8.71
C GLU A 106 28.62 -9.72 -7.45
N ASN A 107 29.56 -8.80 -7.57
CA ASN A 107 30.12 -8.04 -6.47
C ASN A 107 29.25 -6.83 -6.09
N LEU A 108 28.38 -6.41 -7.00
CA LEU A 108 27.58 -5.21 -6.83
C LEU A 108 26.17 -5.54 -6.31
N PHE A 109 25.67 -4.63 -5.48
CA PHE A 109 24.26 -4.56 -5.12
C PHE A 109 23.79 -3.10 -5.05
N THR A 110 22.55 -2.88 -5.44
CA THR A 110 21.98 -1.52 -5.55
C THR A 110 20.78 -1.38 -4.61
N MET A 111 20.79 -0.36 -3.77
CA MET A 111 19.71 -0.04 -2.85
C MET A 111 18.87 1.12 -3.38
N PHE A 112 17.60 0.86 -3.59
CA PHE A 112 16.56 1.85 -3.91
C PHE A 112 15.94 2.31 -2.59
N VAL A 113 16.20 3.54 -2.21
CA VAL A 113 15.71 4.09 -0.94
C VAL A 113 14.32 4.69 -1.15
N ILE A 114 13.36 4.23 -0.37
CA ILE A 114 12.03 4.84 -0.27
C ILE A 114 11.77 5.10 1.21
N THR A 115 11.43 6.32 1.56
CA THR A 115 11.06 6.66 2.93
C THR A 115 10.04 7.79 2.92
N ASP A 116 9.18 7.81 3.93
CA ASP A 116 8.24 8.92 4.14
C ASP A 116 7.43 9.23 2.87
N TYR A 117 7.00 8.16 2.19
CA TYR A 117 6.29 8.30 0.91
C TYR A 117 4.87 8.80 1.09
N HIS A 118 4.30 8.59 2.27
CA HIS A 118 2.99 9.07 2.68
C HIS A 118 1.90 8.83 1.62
N LEU A 119 1.86 7.61 1.07
CA LEU A 119 0.80 7.20 0.16
C LEU A 119 -0.56 7.37 0.84
N GLY A 120 -1.47 8.07 0.21
CA GLY A 120 -2.79 8.40 0.77
C GLY A 120 -2.89 9.75 1.45
N MET A 121 -1.81 10.51 1.52
CA MET A 121 -1.81 11.90 1.96
C MET A 121 -2.49 12.80 0.92
N LEU A 122 -3.21 13.81 1.37
CA LEU A 122 -3.68 14.92 0.56
C LEU A 122 -2.86 16.16 0.87
N SER A 123 -2.34 16.80 -0.18
CA SER A 123 -1.64 18.08 -0.06
C SER A 123 -2.10 19.01 -1.19
N TRP A 124 -2.30 20.28 -0.86
CA TRP A 124 -2.78 21.29 -1.78
C TRP A 124 -1.72 22.37 -2.00
N ALA A 125 -1.38 22.63 -3.26
CA ALA A 125 -0.24 23.46 -3.63
C ALA A 125 -0.31 24.91 -3.09
N GLU A 126 -1.51 25.49 -2.96
CA GLU A 126 -1.65 26.84 -2.41
C GLU A 126 -1.24 26.92 -0.92
N GLU A 127 -1.42 25.81 -0.16
CA GLU A 127 -1.05 25.75 1.24
C GLU A 127 0.40 25.26 1.44
N THR A 128 0.82 24.26 0.67
CA THR A 128 2.04 23.48 0.96
C THR A 128 3.13 23.64 -0.09
N GLY A 129 2.84 24.34 -1.19
CA GLY A 129 3.77 24.55 -2.30
C GLY A 129 3.75 23.43 -3.36
N ALA A 130 3.11 22.27 -3.10
CA ALA A 130 2.98 21.18 -4.07
C ALA A 130 1.71 20.37 -3.83
N ASN A 131 1.10 19.87 -4.89
CA ASN A 131 -0.02 18.93 -4.77
C ASN A 131 0.48 17.52 -4.49
N TRP A 132 -0.26 16.79 -3.65
CA TRP A 132 -0.05 15.37 -3.43
C TRP A 132 -1.39 14.65 -3.33
N SER A 133 -1.51 13.53 -4.01
CA SER A 133 -2.69 12.67 -4.04
C SER A 133 -2.27 11.23 -4.34
N MET A 134 -3.19 10.29 -4.20
CA MET A 134 -2.95 8.89 -4.56
C MET A 134 -2.46 8.72 -5.99
N ASP A 135 -3.08 9.44 -6.93
CA ASP A 135 -2.78 9.31 -8.35
C ASP A 135 -1.39 9.91 -8.69
N ILE A 136 -1.06 11.05 -8.08
CA ILE A 136 0.28 11.68 -8.21
C ILE A 136 1.33 10.74 -7.63
N ALA A 137 1.10 10.22 -6.43
CA ALA A 137 2.02 9.31 -5.76
C ALA A 137 2.26 8.04 -6.59
N GLU A 138 1.22 7.39 -7.11
CA GLU A 138 1.37 6.19 -7.93
C GLU A 138 2.20 6.45 -9.19
N GLN A 139 1.92 7.54 -9.91
CA GLN A 139 2.65 7.90 -11.11
C GLN A 139 4.11 8.25 -10.83
N LEU A 140 4.35 9.06 -9.81
CA LEU A 140 5.70 9.47 -9.44
C LEU A 140 6.58 8.30 -9.03
N PHE A 141 6.02 7.32 -8.30
CA PHE A 141 6.72 6.11 -7.89
C PHE A 141 7.19 5.28 -9.08
N ILE A 142 6.33 5.11 -10.09
CA ILE A 142 6.65 4.37 -11.30
C ILE A 142 7.74 5.12 -12.11
N LYS A 143 7.62 6.44 -12.24
CA LYS A 143 8.63 7.26 -12.91
C LYS A 143 9.98 7.18 -12.18
N TYR A 144 9.98 7.26 -10.84
CA TYR A 144 11.18 7.12 -10.02
C TYR A 144 11.87 5.79 -10.28
N LEU A 145 11.15 4.67 -10.17
CA LEU A 145 11.72 3.35 -10.40
C LEU A 145 12.26 3.20 -11.82
N LYS A 146 11.49 3.62 -12.82
CA LYS A 146 11.92 3.55 -14.21
C LYS A 146 13.21 4.30 -14.45
N TYR A 147 13.28 5.57 -14.00
CA TYR A 147 14.49 6.37 -14.14
C TYR A 147 15.67 5.77 -13.38
N ALA A 148 15.45 5.38 -12.13
CA ALA A 148 16.49 4.83 -11.27
C ALA A 148 17.07 3.52 -11.82
N ILE A 149 16.22 2.59 -12.25
CA ILE A 149 16.64 1.31 -12.84
C ILE A 149 17.45 1.53 -14.11
N GLN A 150 17.02 2.45 -14.98
CA GLN A 150 17.71 2.73 -16.25
C GLN A 150 19.10 3.33 -16.04
N ASN A 151 19.29 4.13 -15.00
CA ASN A 151 20.53 4.91 -14.80
C ASN A 151 21.49 4.31 -13.76
N THR A 152 21.15 3.19 -13.12
CA THR A 152 22.07 2.49 -12.20
C THR A 152 22.92 1.45 -12.92
N PRO A 153 24.12 1.13 -12.42
CA PRO A 153 24.94 0.04 -12.94
C PRO A 153 24.22 -1.30 -12.92
N SER A 154 24.63 -2.23 -13.77
CA SER A 154 24.17 -3.62 -13.73
C SER A 154 24.81 -4.31 -12.53
N ALA A 155 24.00 -4.59 -11.51
CA ALA A 155 24.35 -5.33 -10.32
C ALA A 155 23.52 -6.62 -10.26
N LYS A 156 24.02 -7.65 -9.61
CA LYS A 156 23.27 -8.90 -9.43
C LYS A 156 22.05 -8.71 -8.52
N THR A 157 22.20 -7.92 -7.46
CA THR A 157 21.21 -7.79 -6.39
C THR A 157 20.66 -6.38 -6.32
N ALA A 158 19.33 -6.26 -6.19
CA ALA A 158 18.64 -5.05 -5.78
C ALA A 158 18.09 -5.16 -4.37
N ILE A 159 18.09 -4.05 -3.66
CA ILE A 159 17.41 -3.87 -2.38
C ILE A 159 16.31 -2.81 -2.56
N LEU A 160 15.05 -3.22 -2.44
CA LEU A 160 13.94 -2.29 -2.31
C LEU A 160 13.79 -1.95 -0.81
N GLY A 161 14.38 -0.84 -0.41
CA GLY A 161 14.40 -0.38 0.97
C GLY A 161 13.31 0.65 1.23
N ASN A 162 12.11 0.20 1.56
CA ASN A 162 11.08 1.06 2.14
C ASN A 162 11.36 1.19 3.65
N ILE A 163 11.87 2.36 4.05
CA ILE A 163 12.39 2.63 5.40
C ILE A 163 11.30 3.24 6.31
N GLY A 164 10.03 2.96 6.07
CA GLY A 164 8.89 3.38 6.89
C GLY A 164 8.15 4.59 6.36
N ASP A 165 6.98 4.82 6.95
CA ASP A 165 6.02 5.85 6.54
C ASP A 165 5.69 5.80 5.03
N PHE A 166 5.60 4.55 4.50
CA PHE A 166 5.15 4.36 3.13
C PHE A 166 3.68 4.73 2.98
N LEU A 167 2.86 4.37 3.97
CA LEU A 167 1.46 4.76 4.05
C LEU A 167 1.29 5.93 5.02
N HIS A 168 0.39 6.82 4.66
CA HIS A 168 0.13 8.01 5.48
C HIS A 168 -0.64 7.72 6.77
N PHE A 169 -1.40 6.61 6.82
CA PHE A 169 -2.14 6.16 8.01
C PHE A 169 -2.40 4.66 7.98
N SER A 170 -2.61 4.06 9.16
CA SER A 170 -2.69 2.61 9.35
C SER A 170 -4.09 2.03 9.53
N GLY A 171 -5.13 2.84 9.58
CA GLY A 171 -6.48 2.37 9.95
C GLY A 171 -7.61 3.08 9.24
N MET A 172 -8.84 2.75 9.64
CA MET A 172 -10.06 3.33 9.07
C MET A 172 -10.20 4.84 9.34
N LYS A 173 -9.46 5.36 10.31
CA LYS A 173 -9.37 6.79 10.61
C LYS A 173 -8.01 7.29 10.15
N ALA A 174 -7.99 8.41 9.46
CA ALA A 174 -6.75 9.08 9.07
C ALA A 174 -6.18 9.85 10.28
N ILE A 175 -5.54 9.11 11.16
CA ILE A 175 -4.85 9.62 12.37
C ILE A 175 -3.54 8.87 12.56
N THR A 176 -2.57 9.52 13.19
CA THR A 176 -1.35 8.83 13.66
C THR A 176 -1.68 7.98 14.88
N ASN A 177 -1.22 6.71 14.90
CA ASN A 177 -1.59 5.76 15.96
C ASN A 177 -1.11 6.21 17.35
N HIS A 178 0.10 6.74 17.47
CA HIS A 178 0.68 7.13 18.75
C HIS A 178 0.19 8.48 19.27
N SER A 179 0.19 9.51 18.42
CA SER A 179 -0.09 10.89 18.85
C SER A 179 -1.53 11.31 18.60
N GLY A 180 -2.32 10.54 17.81
CA GLY A 180 -3.72 10.85 17.50
C GLY A 180 -3.90 12.10 16.65
N HIS A 181 -2.85 12.58 15.96
CA HIS A 181 -2.96 13.71 15.04
C HIS A 181 -3.88 13.35 13.88
N VAL A 182 -4.83 14.24 13.56
CA VAL A 182 -5.69 14.12 12.39
C VAL A 182 -4.87 14.44 11.15
N LEU A 183 -4.97 13.56 10.16
CA LEU A 183 -4.21 13.63 8.92
C LEU A 183 -5.13 13.96 7.74
N ASP A 184 -4.63 14.77 6.82
CA ASP A 184 -5.32 15.07 5.57
C ASP A 184 -5.14 13.89 4.60
N ALA A 185 -6.23 13.17 4.33
CA ALA A 185 -6.21 11.96 3.53
C ALA A 185 -6.98 12.13 2.22
N ASP A 186 -6.37 11.75 1.12
CA ASP A 186 -6.96 11.75 -0.23
C ASP A 186 -7.90 10.56 -0.47
N THR A 187 -7.86 9.53 0.38
CA THR A 187 -8.50 8.27 0.06
C THR A 187 -9.04 7.55 1.29
N ARG A 188 -9.86 6.52 1.03
CA ARG A 188 -10.28 5.57 2.05
C ARG A 188 -9.24 4.46 2.23
N TYR A 189 -9.13 3.93 3.43
CA TYR A 189 -8.13 2.92 3.80
C TYR A 189 -8.13 1.69 2.88
N SER A 190 -9.30 1.20 2.45
CA SER A 190 -9.38 0.06 1.54
C SER A 190 -8.74 0.33 0.16
N ARG A 191 -8.86 1.57 -0.38
CA ARG A 191 -8.16 1.96 -1.62
C ARG A 191 -6.66 2.08 -1.38
N LEU A 192 -6.27 2.68 -0.24
CA LEU A 192 -4.88 2.81 0.17
C LEU A 192 -4.17 1.45 0.20
N VAL A 193 -4.79 0.46 0.86
CA VAL A 193 -4.27 -0.93 0.93
C VAL A 193 -4.05 -1.52 -0.47
N ARG A 194 -5.06 -1.43 -1.34
CA ARG A 194 -4.97 -1.98 -2.70
C ARG A 194 -3.83 -1.36 -3.50
N VAL A 195 -3.71 -0.03 -3.45
CA VAL A 195 -2.68 0.69 -4.20
C VAL A 195 -1.29 0.40 -3.63
N ALA A 196 -1.12 0.35 -2.31
CA ALA A 196 0.15 0.02 -1.68
C ALA A 196 0.68 -1.36 -2.09
N ILE A 197 -0.18 -2.39 -2.07
CA ILE A 197 0.18 -3.73 -2.52
C ILE A 197 0.51 -3.74 -4.02
N LYS A 198 -0.31 -3.07 -4.84
CA LYS A 198 -0.07 -2.94 -6.28
C LYS A 198 1.29 -2.29 -6.56
N MET A 199 1.60 -1.18 -5.90
CA MET A 199 2.87 -0.46 -6.07
C MET A 199 4.06 -1.31 -5.67
N SER A 200 3.98 -2.00 -4.54
CA SER A 200 5.06 -2.90 -4.08
C SER A 200 5.32 -4.03 -5.08
N ARG A 201 4.27 -4.61 -5.65
CA ARG A 201 4.39 -5.66 -6.66
C ARG A 201 4.98 -5.13 -7.97
N ILE A 202 4.54 -3.96 -8.44
CA ILE A 202 5.11 -3.30 -9.62
C ILE A 202 6.59 -3.03 -9.41
N ALA A 203 6.98 -2.53 -8.23
CA ALA A 203 8.37 -2.26 -7.91
C ALA A 203 9.24 -3.52 -8.01
N VAL A 204 8.82 -4.61 -7.40
CA VAL A 204 9.55 -5.89 -7.46
C VAL A 204 9.62 -6.41 -8.88
N ALA A 205 8.52 -6.36 -9.64
CA ALA A 205 8.50 -6.80 -11.04
C ALA A 205 9.48 -6.00 -11.91
N MET A 206 9.47 -4.67 -11.79
CA MET A 206 10.40 -3.80 -12.52
C MET A 206 11.88 -4.06 -12.15
N LEU A 207 12.15 -4.34 -10.87
CA LEU A 207 13.51 -4.68 -10.43
C LEU A 207 13.96 -6.02 -10.99
N LEU A 208 13.08 -7.02 -11.05
CA LEU A 208 13.38 -8.34 -11.61
C LEU A 208 13.66 -8.33 -13.12
N GLU A 209 13.28 -7.27 -13.85
CA GLU A 209 13.66 -7.09 -15.26
C GLU A 209 15.17 -6.84 -15.43
N LYS A 210 15.85 -6.33 -14.41
CA LYS A 210 17.27 -5.99 -14.46
C LYS A 210 18.15 -6.79 -13.50
N TYR A 211 17.63 -7.14 -12.33
CA TYR A 211 18.39 -7.76 -11.25
C TYR A 211 18.00 -9.24 -11.09
N GLU A 212 18.99 -10.08 -10.83
CA GLU A 212 18.79 -11.51 -10.62
C GLU A 212 18.14 -11.83 -9.27
N GLU A 213 18.35 -10.96 -8.27
CA GLU A 213 17.89 -11.13 -6.90
C GLU A 213 17.36 -9.80 -6.36
N VAL A 214 16.19 -9.81 -5.73
CA VAL A 214 15.55 -8.62 -5.15
C VAL A 214 15.24 -8.88 -3.68
N HIS A 215 15.89 -8.10 -2.80
CA HIS A 215 15.58 -8.06 -1.37
C HIS A 215 14.58 -6.95 -1.08
N VAL A 216 13.48 -7.29 -0.41
CA VAL A 216 12.40 -6.36 -0.11
C VAL A 216 12.31 -6.11 1.38
N PHE A 217 12.37 -4.85 1.77
CA PHE A 217 12.16 -4.37 3.14
C PHE A 217 10.98 -3.41 3.15
N HIS A 218 9.94 -3.77 3.89
CA HIS A 218 8.84 -2.88 4.24
C HIS A 218 8.87 -2.68 5.75
N MET A 219 9.48 -1.59 6.17
CA MET A 219 9.68 -1.26 7.57
C MET A 219 8.53 -0.42 8.10
N GLU A 220 8.33 -0.47 9.40
CA GLU A 220 7.37 0.38 10.06
C GLU A 220 7.91 1.80 10.25
N GLY A 221 7.03 2.78 10.10
CA GLY A 221 7.24 4.13 10.59
C GLY A 221 6.22 4.48 11.66
N ASN A 222 6.09 5.74 12.04
CA ASN A 222 5.09 6.17 13.02
C ASN A 222 3.69 6.42 12.43
N HIS A 223 3.57 6.49 11.11
CA HIS A 223 2.29 6.59 10.40
C HIS A 223 1.73 5.24 10.00
N ASP A 224 2.58 4.24 9.80
CA ASP A 224 2.20 2.96 9.20
C ASP A 224 2.70 1.72 9.97
N ASP A 225 2.83 1.84 11.30
CA ASP A 225 3.27 0.78 12.19
C ASP A 225 2.46 -0.53 12.01
N ASP A 226 1.13 -0.47 12.08
CA ASP A 226 0.27 -1.62 11.82
C ASP A 226 0.23 -1.99 10.32
N ALA A 227 0.20 -0.98 9.44
CA ALA A 227 0.01 -1.19 8.02
C ALA A 227 1.25 -1.82 7.35
N SER A 228 2.44 -1.51 7.82
CA SER A 228 3.68 -2.14 7.33
C SER A 228 3.69 -3.66 7.51
N ILE A 229 3.03 -4.16 8.56
CA ILE A 229 2.94 -5.60 8.87
C ILE A 229 2.20 -6.34 7.75
N TRP A 230 0.95 -5.93 7.46
CA TRP A 230 0.16 -6.62 6.43
C TRP A 230 0.72 -6.39 5.02
N LEU A 231 1.34 -5.21 4.75
CA LEU A 231 1.99 -4.95 3.47
C LEU A 231 3.13 -5.92 3.23
N ARG A 232 4.01 -6.09 4.22
CA ARG A 232 5.12 -7.04 4.21
C ARG A 232 4.65 -8.48 4.00
N GLU A 233 3.65 -8.93 4.77
CA GLU A 233 3.11 -10.27 4.66
C GLU A 233 2.38 -10.49 3.32
N SER A 234 1.70 -9.47 2.78
CA SER A 234 1.05 -9.56 1.46
C SER A 234 2.08 -9.71 0.34
N VAL A 235 3.17 -8.96 0.38
CA VAL A 235 4.26 -9.08 -0.62
C VAL A 235 4.95 -10.43 -0.48
N TRP A 236 5.25 -10.87 0.74
CA TRP A 236 5.84 -12.18 0.98
C TRP A 236 4.97 -13.31 0.43
N SER A 237 3.68 -13.33 0.77
CA SER A 237 2.73 -14.35 0.29
C SER A 237 2.61 -14.39 -1.23
N HIS A 238 2.74 -13.22 -1.89
CA HIS A 238 2.69 -13.16 -3.35
C HIS A 238 3.94 -13.79 -4.00
N TYR A 239 5.10 -13.63 -3.38
CA TYR A 239 6.39 -14.08 -3.91
C TYR A 239 6.94 -15.33 -3.18
N GLU A 240 6.14 -16.04 -2.37
CA GLU A 240 6.60 -17.20 -1.60
C GLU A 240 7.22 -18.31 -2.45
N ASN A 241 6.83 -18.43 -3.72
CA ASN A 241 7.33 -19.41 -4.68
C ASN A 241 8.32 -18.82 -5.71
N GLU A 242 8.72 -17.55 -5.56
CA GLU A 242 9.70 -16.91 -6.44
C GLU A 242 11.06 -16.81 -5.71
N PRO A 243 12.02 -17.71 -6.01
CA PRO A 243 13.28 -17.79 -5.27
C PRO A 243 14.19 -16.58 -5.42
N ARG A 244 13.95 -15.73 -6.43
CA ARG A 244 14.71 -14.51 -6.65
C ARG A 244 14.26 -13.34 -5.77
N VAL A 245 13.13 -13.48 -5.06
CA VAL A 245 12.58 -12.43 -4.21
C VAL A 245 12.67 -12.83 -2.75
N ILE A 246 13.43 -12.09 -1.99
CA ILE A 246 13.63 -12.30 -0.56
C ILE A 246 12.96 -11.16 0.22
N VAL A 247 11.81 -11.43 0.81
CA VAL A 247 11.09 -10.45 1.63
C VAL A 247 11.51 -10.59 3.09
N SER A 248 11.99 -9.52 3.68
CA SER A 248 12.32 -9.49 5.10
C SER A 248 11.05 -9.54 5.95
N ARG A 249 10.86 -10.60 6.73
CA ARG A 249 9.73 -10.77 7.67
C ARG A 249 10.09 -10.44 9.12
N ARG A 250 11.15 -9.69 9.31
CA ARG A 250 11.55 -9.28 10.65
C ARG A 250 10.48 -8.39 11.29
N VAL A 251 10.10 -8.72 12.51
CA VAL A 251 9.06 -7.99 13.27
C VAL A 251 9.65 -6.78 14.00
N ASP A 252 10.95 -6.79 14.25
CA ASP A 252 11.68 -5.71 14.93
C ASP A 252 11.81 -4.49 13.99
N PRO A 253 11.62 -3.24 14.45
CA PRO A 253 11.75 -2.04 13.62
C PRO A 253 13.17 -1.76 13.10
N TYR A 254 14.15 -2.51 13.56
CA TYR A 254 15.55 -2.43 13.12
C TYR A 254 15.84 -3.57 12.17
N HIS A 255 16.29 -3.27 10.98
CA HIS A 255 16.59 -4.24 9.93
C HIS A 255 18.06 -4.20 9.53
N CYS A 256 18.51 -5.29 8.90
CA CYS A 256 19.89 -5.43 8.47
C CYS A 256 19.93 -6.26 7.17
N PHE A 257 20.73 -5.81 6.24
CA PHE A 257 21.16 -6.56 5.06
C PHE A 257 22.68 -6.71 5.10
N GLU A 258 23.20 -7.90 4.81
CA GLU A 258 24.63 -8.19 4.83
C GLU A 258 25.04 -8.82 3.51
N ARG A 259 26.14 -8.31 2.93
CA ARG A 259 26.77 -8.94 1.77
C ARG A 259 28.28 -8.67 1.75
N GLY A 260 29.05 -9.76 1.73
CA GLY A 260 30.51 -9.65 1.79
C GLY A 260 31.02 -8.92 3.05
N ASP A 261 31.83 -7.91 2.86
CA ASP A 261 32.35 -7.06 3.94
C ASP A 261 31.43 -5.89 4.33
N VAL A 262 30.19 -5.83 3.77
CA VAL A 262 29.28 -4.69 3.92
C VAL A 262 28.02 -5.07 4.68
N THR A 263 27.66 -4.24 5.64
CA THR A 263 26.35 -4.30 6.31
C THR A 263 25.58 -3.00 6.11
N ILE A 264 24.35 -3.12 5.68
CA ILE A 264 23.37 -2.04 5.58
C ILE A 264 22.36 -2.21 6.71
N PHE A 265 22.30 -1.27 7.62
CA PHE A 265 21.28 -1.19 8.65
C PHE A 265 20.19 -0.21 8.23
N MET A 266 18.97 -0.48 8.65
CA MET A 266 17.82 0.37 8.33
C MET A 266 16.92 0.51 9.54
N HIS A 267 16.45 1.73 9.77
CA HIS A 267 15.48 2.09 10.81
C HIS A 267 14.79 3.38 10.39
N HIS A 268 13.48 3.51 10.61
CA HIS A 268 12.77 4.71 10.15
C HIS A 268 13.30 6.01 10.79
N GLY A 269 13.66 6.00 12.06
CA GLY A 269 14.21 7.19 12.74
C GLY A 269 13.33 7.70 13.89
N HIS A 270 12.04 7.31 13.94
CA HIS A 270 11.06 7.80 14.91
C HIS A 270 11.31 7.36 16.36
N LEU A 271 11.95 6.20 16.59
CA LEU A 271 12.22 5.68 17.94
C LEU A 271 13.57 6.12 18.52
N ARG A 272 14.52 6.46 17.65
CA ARG A 272 15.88 6.85 18.04
C ARG A 272 16.44 7.88 17.10
N ARG A 273 17.14 8.87 17.65
CA ARG A 273 17.88 9.85 16.87
C ARG A 273 19.07 9.19 16.16
N SER A 274 19.42 9.69 15.00
CA SER A 274 20.52 9.14 14.19
C SER A 274 21.82 8.95 14.99
N ARG A 275 22.18 9.89 15.86
CA ARG A 275 23.40 9.82 16.70
C ARG A 275 23.42 8.65 17.69
N ASP A 276 22.24 8.16 18.10
CA ASP A 276 22.12 7.11 19.11
C ASP A 276 21.93 5.73 18.48
N LEU A 277 21.80 5.68 17.14
CA LEU A 277 21.51 4.44 16.41
C LEU A 277 22.70 3.46 16.43
N GLU A 278 23.93 3.94 16.35
CA GLU A 278 25.13 3.08 16.31
C GLU A 278 25.12 2.02 17.41
N THR A 279 24.95 2.44 18.66
CA THR A 279 24.98 1.54 19.82
C THR A 279 23.85 0.51 19.78
N VAL A 280 22.66 0.92 19.35
CA VAL A 280 21.49 0.03 19.24
C VAL A 280 21.68 -0.99 18.12
N LEU A 281 22.14 -0.55 16.94
CA LEU A 281 22.36 -1.41 15.80
C LEU A 281 23.46 -2.44 16.05
N ILE A 282 24.57 -2.03 16.65
CA ILE A 282 25.64 -2.95 17.05
C ILE A 282 25.16 -3.96 18.09
N ALA A 283 24.36 -3.54 19.07
CA ALA A 283 23.84 -4.45 20.09
C ALA A 283 22.86 -5.47 19.51
N LYS A 284 21.97 -5.06 18.58
CA LYS A 284 20.97 -5.93 17.94
C LYS A 284 21.57 -6.87 16.89
N PHE A 285 22.58 -6.42 16.17
CA PHE A 285 23.18 -7.13 15.03
C PHE A 285 24.68 -7.38 15.25
N ARG A 286 25.01 -7.81 16.46
CA ARG A 286 26.41 -8.01 16.89
C ARG A 286 27.18 -8.94 15.98
N GLU A 287 26.54 -10.03 15.52
CA GLU A 287 27.17 -11.00 14.65
C GLU A 287 27.45 -10.44 13.25
N GLN A 288 26.45 -9.76 12.65
CA GLN A 288 26.57 -9.14 11.33
C GLN A 288 27.62 -8.02 11.37
N PHE A 289 27.54 -7.17 12.36
CA PHE A 289 28.53 -6.11 12.56
C PHE A 289 29.94 -6.66 12.77
N GLY A 290 30.08 -7.74 13.57
CA GLY A 290 31.40 -8.32 13.92
C GLY A 290 32.12 -9.02 12.77
N ARG A 291 31.41 -9.51 11.75
CA ARG A 291 32.00 -10.16 10.59
C ARG A 291 32.15 -9.29 9.35
N THR A 292 31.60 -8.07 9.36
CA THR A 292 31.74 -7.11 8.27
C THR A 292 32.68 -5.96 8.63
N ARG A 293 33.13 -5.21 7.64
CA ARG A 293 34.12 -4.13 7.82
C ARG A 293 33.56 -2.75 7.46
N LYS A 294 32.45 -2.71 6.73
CA LYS A 294 31.83 -1.49 6.23
C LYS A 294 30.38 -1.45 6.72
N SER A 295 30.04 -0.47 7.50
CA SER A 295 28.69 -0.34 8.05
C SER A 295 28.05 0.98 7.64
N TYR A 296 26.84 0.87 7.14
CA TYR A 296 25.98 1.98 6.73
C TYR A 296 24.64 1.85 7.42
N ALA A 297 24.05 2.95 7.84
CA ALA A 297 22.70 2.98 8.37
C ALA A 297 21.87 4.01 7.63
N HIS A 298 20.67 3.65 7.24
CA HIS A 298 19.74 4.50 6.52
C HIS A 298 18.49 4.75 7.36
N THR A 299 18.06 6.02 7.41
CA THR A 299 16.88 6.48 8.16
C THR A 299 16.03 7.43 7.33
N GLY A 300 14.81 7.70 7.79
CA GLY A 300 13.86 8.70 7.28
C GLY A 300 13.35 9.62 8.38
N HIS A 301 12.01 9.77 8.45
CA HIS A 301 11.23 10.45 9.49
C HIS A 301 11.28 12.00 9.46
N PHE A 302 12.43 12.59 9.30
CA PHE A 302 12.58 14.06 9.37
C PHE A 302 12.52 14.75 8.00
N HIS A 303 12.30 14.01 6.93
CA HIS A 303 12.16 14.48 5.55
C HIS A 303 13.30 15.38 5.03
N ASN A 304 14.45 15.37 5.70
CA ASN A 304 15.62 16.15 5.30
C ASN A 304 16.86 15.27 5.22
N LYS A 305 17.89 15.75 4.57
CA LYS A 305 19.14 15.04 4.43
C LYS A 305 20.08 15.38 5.56
N GLU A 306 20.53 14.36 6.28
CA GLU A 306 21.60 14.47 7.26
C GLU A 306 22.56 13.29 7.10
N VAL A 307 23.86 13.54 7.12
CA VAL A 307 24.89 12.48 7.08
C VAL A 307 25.78 12.64 8.32
N ILE A 308 25.82 11.60 9.13
CA ILE A 308 26.61 11.56 10.35
C ILE A 308 27.62 10.42 10.22
N SER A 309 28.89 10.75 10.38
CA SER A 309 29.96 9.74 10.52
C SER A 309 30.21 9.53 12.00
N VAL A 310 29.90 8.34 12.49
CA VAL A 310 30.26 7.88 13.83
C VAL A 310 31.43 6.90 13.74
N ASN A 311 31.93 6.42 14.88
CA ASN A 311 33.17 5.65 14.89
C ASN A 311 33.16 4.41 13.99
N ASN A 312 32.02 3.71 13.93
CA ASN A 312 31.96 2.39 13.27
C ASN A 312 31.01 2.35 12.08
N MET A 313 30.27 3.42 11.79
CA MET A 313 29.34 3.45 10.65
C MET A 313 29.07 4.87 10.12
N ARG A 314 28.59 4.94 8.89
CA ARG A 314 28.00 6.15 8.35
C ARG A 314 26.47 6.01 8.44
N ILE A 315 25.83 6.99 9.10
CA ILE A 315 24.38 7.06 9.27
C ILE A 315 23.87 8.16 8.35
N GLU A 316 22.94 7.84 7.49
CA GLU A 316 22.36 8.78 6.55
C GLU A 316 20.83 8.82 6.71
N GLN A 317 20.34 9.99 7.00
CA GLN A 317 18.91 10.32 6.97
C GLN A 317 18.55 10.84 5.59
N HIS A 318 17.45 10.36 5.05
CA HIS A 318 17.05 10.66 3.68
C HIS A 318 15.86 11.62 3.63
N PRO A 319 15.82 12.48 2.60
CA PRO A 319 14.63 13.24 2.25
C PRO A 319 13.58 12.31 1.61
N THR A 320 12.41 12.85 1.34
CA THR A 320 11.28 12.13 0.73
C THR A 320 10.97 12.64 -0.67
N LEU A 321 10.29 11.79 -1.46
CA LEU A 321 9.66 12.18 -2.72
C LEU A 321 8.28 12.85 -2.51
N ALA A 322 7.64 12.64 -1.36
CA ALA A 322 6.33 13.19 -1.05
C ALA A 322 6.35 14.73 -0.93
N ALA A 323 5.22 15.36 -1.18
CA ALA A 323 5.03 16.77 -0.85
C ALA A 323 4.98 16.97 0.67
N ALA A 324 5.15 18.20 1.14
CA ALA A 324 4.86 18.54 2.52
C ALA A 324 3.34 18.46 2.77
N ASP A 325 2.93 18.08 3.98
CA ASP A 325 1.55 18.20 4.43
C ASP A 325 1.30 19.58 5.10
N SER A 326 0.04 19.84 5.45
CA SER A 326 -0.33 21.10 6.11
C SER A 326 0.31 21.25 7.49
N TYR A 327 0.52 20.12 8.20
CA TYR A 327 1.16 20.11 9.52
C TYR A 327 2.64 20.52 9.44
N ALA A 328 3.39 19.93 8.50
CA ALA A 328 4.79 20.28 8.28
C ALA A 328 4.94 21.75 7.87
N THR A 329 4.07 22.21 6.96
CA THR A 329 4.08 23.60 6.47
C THR A 329 3.82 24.59 7.60
N ARG A 330 2.80 24.37 8.42
CA ARG A 330 2.48 25.22 9.57
C ARG A 330 3.54 25.19 10.65
N GLY A 331 4.21 24.06 10.82
CA GLY A 331 5.34 23.90 11.73
C GLY A 331 6.63 24.57 11.25
N GLY A 332 6.69 24.99 9.99
CA GLY A 332 7.89 25.54 9.36
C GLY A 332 8.94 24.47 9.04
N TRP A 333 8.55 23.19 9.05
CA TRP A 333 9.42 22.06 8.69
C TRP A 333 9.34 21.81 7.19
N MET A 334 9.94 22.72 6.45
CA MET A 334 9.93 22.66 5.00
C MET A 334 11.24 22.06 4.48
N SER A 335 11.15 20.94 3.77
CA SER A 335 12.25 20.47 2.94
C SER A 335 12.18 21.19 1.59
N ASN A 336 13.29 21.80 1.17
CA ASN A 336 13.42 22.41 -0.15
C ASN A 336 13.87 21.40 -1.22
N MET A 337 14.09 20.14 -0.85
CA MET A 337 14.53 19.09 -1.77
C MET A 337 13.65 17.85 -1.59
N ARG A 338 12.86 17.55 -2.60
CA ARG A 338 12.11 16.31 -2.74
C ARG A 338 12.89 15.39 -3.67
N GLU A 339 13.61 14.45 -3.08
CA GLU A 339 14.51 13.58 -3.83
C GLU A 339 14.66 12.24 -3.13
N SER A 340 15.08 11.23 -3.88
CA SER A 340 15.46 9.95 -3.30
C SER A 340 16.75 9.42 -3.93
N PRO A 341 17.69 8.90 -3.12
CA PRO A 341 18.91 8.30 -3.63
C PRO A 341 18.70 6.84 -4.02
N VAL A 342 19.46 6.43 -5.04
CA VAL A 342 19.74 5.03 -5.35
C VAL A 342 21.23 4.81 -5.20
N ILE A 343 21.61 3.87 -4.35
CA ILE A 343 23.00 3.74 -3.90
C ILE A 343 23.55 2.38 -4.35
N THR A 344 24.66 2.39 -5.06
CA THR A 344 25.35 1.19 -5.48
C THR A 344 26.53 0.91 -4.57
N TYR A 345 26.58 -0.32 -4.09
CA TYR A 345 27.61 -0.84 -3.20
C TYR A 345 28.37 -1.96 -3.90
N ASP A 346 29.66 -2.01 -3.64
CA ASP A 346 30.50 -3.18 -3.87
C ASP A 346 30.63 -3.95 -2.56
N GLN A 347 30.48 -5.27 -2.60
CA GLN A 347 30.48 -6.13 -1.40
C GLN A 347 31.80 -6.11 -0.61
N ARG A 348 32.91 -5.62 -1.20
CA ARG A 348 34.21 -5.47 -0.57
C ARG A 348 34.53 -4.02 -0.22
N TYR A 349 34.22 -3.09 -1.15
CA TYR A 349 34.66 -1.71 -1.04
C TYR A 349 33.62 -0.79 -0.39
N GLY A 350 32.36 -1.23 -0.25
CA GLY A 350 31.25 -0.41 0.27
C GLY A 350 30.64 0.45 -0.82
N GLU A 351 30.12 1.62 -0.48
CA GLU A 351 29.49 2.51 -1.45
C GLU A 351 30.50 2.98 -2.52
N ILE A 352 30.14 2.74 -3.78
CA ILE A 352 30.97 3.10 -4.94
C ILE A 352 30.29 4.12 -5.86
N GLY A 353 28.99 4.34 -5.71
CA GLY A 353 28.26 5.31 -6.51
C GLY A 353 26.84 5.53 -6.02
N ARG A 354 26.27 6.66 -6.41
CA ARG A 354 24.87 6.97 -6.16
C ARG A 354 24.28 7.85 -7.25
N ILE A 355 22.98 7.71 -7.44
CA ILE A 355 22.16 8.59 -8.23
C ILE A 355 21.16 9.23 -7.28
N VAL A 356 21.03 10.53 -7.33
CA VAL A 356 19.98 11.27 -6.62
C VAL A 356 18.92 11.62 -7.66
N VAL A 357 17.68 11.28 -7.36
CA VAL A 357 16.53 11.48 -8.26
C VAL A 357 15.62 12.54 -7.66
N PRO A 358 15.71 13.80 -8.10
CA PRO A 358 14.81 14.86 -7.64
C PRO A 358 13.44 14.74 -8.33
N VAL A 359 12.40 15.18 -7.63
CA VAL A 359 11.02 15.13 -8.12
C VAL A 359 10.82 15.96 -9.37
N GLU A 360 11.47 17.12 -9.47
CA GLU A 360 11.39 18.03 -10.61
C GLU A 360 11.84 17.34 -11.92
N LEU A 361 12.84 16.46 -11.82
CA LEU A 361 13.27 15.64 -12.95
C LEU A 361 12.15 14.68 -13.39
N LEU A 362 11.50 14.04 -12.44
CA LEU A 362 10.42 13.09 -12.71
C LEU A 362 9.15 13.77 -13.25
N GLU A 363 8.88 14.98 -12.82
CA GLU A 363 7.77 15.79 -13.30
C GLU A 363 7.98 16.25 -14.75
N SER A 364 9.24 16.41 -15.17
CA SER A 364 9.59 16.79 -16.55
C SER A 364 9.52 15.63 -17.55
N MET A 365 9.39 14.39 -17.08
CA MET A 365 9.23 13.17 -17.88
C MET A 365 7.76 12.89 -18.19
#